data_bf421cc988c780ff770d61133235d88c
#
_entry.id   bf421cc988c780ff770d61133235d88c
#
_cell.length_a   1.000
_cell.length_b   1.000
_cell.length_c   1.000
_cell.angle_alpha   90.00
_cell.angle_beta   90.00
_cell.angle_gamma   90.00
#
_symmetry.space_group_name_H-M   'P 1'
#
loop_
_entity.id
_entity.type
_entity.pdbx_description
1 polymer ?
#
loop_
_entity_poly.entity_id
_entity_poly.type
_entity_poly.pdbx_seq_one_letter_code
_entity_poly.pdbx_strand_id
1 'polypeptide(L)'
;MLVAIVGVAATGLSACRHDVLVPLESTYVARAVGGSGQHGPAGSVLAEPLAMEVRDGAGAPVKNVRIVYRVQRGAAGGAVLLDSIGVTSPDGIATAQLRLGKAGDTVIVSASPTNAPQRAATWQAIAAGAPTLVSLSNSTLSAGDTLTLAGPGLGVSGPVTSVLFGSMPVVPLGGGSDLVVRVIVPPCLDIGPLTVRVVAGRAQSNVLAATYVARTAALAPAPFQAITVSSGQIGQCLTLAGGGASYLVIPQFASEGTPLETTDWRLGASGTGATAGSANAGDATAQTAAQQFESFLRRNERLIAPQARAESQSLGDPGVALLQTAVAPPALGAVRAFKVVSALDGSSFATVGARLRFAGQHLLLYVDTIGSGFTDAQYAQLGALFDKDLYAVAVGAFGSESDIDHDGRINVLFTPVVNALVKTADCRGNGYVTGFFYGTDLLTQNSGSNKGEVFYSFIPDSTGVYSCPHKADVVMRTLPGTFIHELQHMISFNQHVLARGGDVEATWLNEGLSHIAEELGSLLYETRYPPPSGRSTTTQLFPDSSNG
;
A
#
# COMPACT_ATOMS: atom_id res chain seq x y z
N MET A 1 -52.33 -42.45 70.31
CA MET A 1 -51.98 -42.69 68.94
C MET A 1 -51.12 -41.54 68.46
N LEU A 2 -49.84 -41.66 68.64
CA LEU A 2 -48.86 -40.62 68.46
C LEU A 2 -47.95 -41.05 67.30
N VAL A 3 -47.80 -40.23 66.24
CA VAL A 3 -46.82 -40.45 65.17
C VAL A 3 -45.83 -39.32 65.28
N ALA A 4 -44.60 -39.65 65.59
CA ALA A 4 -43.48 -38.71 65.59
C ALA A 4 -42.83 -38.63 64.19
N ILE A 5 -42.64 -37.43 63.70
CA ILE A 5 -41.89 -37.14 62.47
C ILE A 5 -40.50 -36.72 62.91
N VAL A 6 -39.46 -37.47 62.50
CA VAL A 6 -38.08 -37.12 62.67
C VAL A 6 -37.60 -36.42 61.36
N GLY A 7 -37.22 -35.20 61.52
CA GLY A 7 -36.59 -34.44 60.43
C GLY A 7 -35.10 -34.77 60.31
N VAL A 8 -34.67 -35.14 59.11
CA VAL A 8 -33.25 -35.32 58.77
C VAL A 8 -32.75 -34.11 58.07
N ALA A 9 -31.82 -33.39 58.66
CA ALA A 9 -31.11 -32.31 58.06
C ALA A 9 -30.07 -32.86 57.07
N ALA A 10 -30.20 -32.53 55.78
CA ALA A 10 -29.21 -32.84 54.78
C ALA A 10 -28.12 -31.76 54.76
N THR A 11 -26.95 -32.06 55.29
CA THR A 11 -25.74 -31.30 55.12
C THR A 11 -25.20 -31.54 53.71
N GLY A 12 -25.15 -30.46 52.88
CA GLY A 12 -24.58 -30.51 51.54
C GLY A 12 -23.07 -30.72 51.58
N LEU A 13 -22.63 -31.88 51.11
CA LEU A 13 -21.23 -32.13 50.78
C LEU A 13 -20.96 -31.57 49.36
N SER A 14 -20.16 -30.51 49.29
CA SER A 14 -19.53 -30.05 48.03
C SER A 14 -18.60 -31.16 47.54
N ALA A 15 -19.04 -31.92 46.58
CA ALA A 15 -18.19 -32.87 45.88
C ALA A 15 -17.24 -32.10 44.97
N CYS A 16 -15.96 -31.99 45.33
CA CYS A 16 -14.90 -31.74 44.38
C CYS A 16 -15.01 -32.78 43.27
N ARG A 17 -15.33 -32.36 42.07
CA ARG A 17 -15.17 -33.19 40.88
C ARG A 17 -13.68 -33.48 40.73
N HIS A 18 -13.22 -34.60 41.23
CA HIS A 18 -12.02 -35.22 40.71
C HIS A 18 -12.33 -35.63 39.28
N ASP A 19 -11.65 -35.04 38.32
CA ASP A 19 -11.57 -35.64 37.00
C ASP A 19 -11.00 -37.04 37.21
N VAL A 20 -11.85 -38.02 37.06
CA VAL A 20 -11.44 -39.43 37.12
C VAL A 20 -10.51 -39.62 35.95
N LEU A 21 -9.21 -39.73 36.25
CA LEU A 21 -8.24 -40.28 35.31
C LEU A 21 -8.76 -41.68 34.96
N VAL A 22 -9.37 -41.79 33.78
CA VAL A 22 -9.80 -43.09 33.27
C VAL A 22 -8.56 -43.97 33.23
N PRO A 23 -8.55 -45.12 33.94
CA PRO A 23 -7.40 -46.02 33.89
C PRO A 23 -7.20 -46.43 32.43
N LEU A 24 -5.99 -46.28 31.94
CA LEU A 24 -5.63 -46.77 30.63
C LEU A 24 -5.63 -48.28 30.65
N GLU A 25 -6.75 -48.86 30.28
CA GLU A 25 -6.78 -50.28 30.02
C GLU A 25 -5.97 -50.61 28.76
N SER A 26 -5.57 -51.87 28.65
CA SER A 26 -4.71 -52.43 27.61
C SER A 26 -5.20 -52.28 26.16
N THR A 27 -6.28 -51.52 25.94
CA THR A 27 -7.00 -51.36 24.68
C THR A 27 -6.63 -50.10 23.87
N TYR A 28 -5.76 -49.21 24.39
CA TYR A 28 -5.34 -48.07 23.61
C TYR A 28 -4.47 -48.46 22.42
N VAL A 29 -4.79 -47.88 21.28
CA VAL A 29 -3.95 -47.91 20.07
C VAL A 29 -3.27 -46.54 19.95
N ALA A 30 -1.95 -46.58 20.00
CA ALA A 30 -1.13 -45.37 19.77
C ALA A 30 -0.28 -45.57 18.53
N ARG A 31 -0.26 -44.60 17.60
CA ARG A 31 0.46 -44.72 16.33
C ARG A 31 1.03 -43.38 15.90
N ALA A 32 2.09 -43.41 15.10
CA ALA A 32 2.60 -42.25 14.39
C ALA A 32 1.66 -41.92 13.22
N VAL A 33 1.22 -40.67 13.12
CA VAL A 33 0.29 -40.21 12.06
C VAL A 33 0.87 -39.10 11.21
N GLY A 34 2.01 -38.52 11.59
CA GLY A 34 2.70 -37.49 10.83
C GLY A 34 4.15 -37.30 11.28
N GLY A 35 4.93 -36.65 10.47
CA GLY A 35 6.29 -36.22 10.79
C GLY A 35 7.40 -37.28 10.65
N SER A 36 7.11 -38.49 10.17
CA SER A 36 8.14 -39.53 9.94
C SER A 36 8.70 -39.48 8.53
N GLY A 37 9.95 -39.94 8.35
CA GLY A 37 10.61 -39.99 7.05
C GLY A 37 11.12 -38.62 6.54
N GLN A 38 11.06 -37.59 7.35
CA GLN A 38 11.53 -36.27 6.96
C GLN A 38 13.06 -36.22 6.87
N HIS A 39 13.53 -35.38 5.96
CA HIS A 39 14.92 -35.00 5.84
C HIS A 39 15.02 -33.48 6.06
N GLY A 40 16.06 -33.02 6.64
CA GLY A 40 16.29 -31.60 6.84
C GLY A 40 17.77 -31.26 6.97
N PRO A 41 18.16 -30.00 6.74
CA PRO A 41 19.54 -29.57 6.98
C PRO A 41 19.96 -29.83 8.43
N ALA A 42 21.23 -30.16 8.62
CA ALA A 42 21.80 -30.31 9.97
C ALA A 42 21.52 -29.07 10.84
N GLY A 43 21.07 -29.28 12.06
CA GLY A 43 20.72 -28.21 13.01
C GLY A 43 19.39 -27.51 12.74
N SER A 44 18.65 -27.82 11.68
CA SER A 44 17.32 -27.27 11.42
C SER A 44 16.23 -27.96 12.23
N VAL A 45 15.10 -27.26 12.39
CA VAL A 45 13.86 -27.87 12.92
C VAL A 45 13.12 -28.50 11.76
N LEU A 46 12.55 -29.70 11.97
CA LEU A 46 11.74 -30.35 10.95
C LEU A 46 10.53 -29.50 10.56
N ALA A 47 10.16 -29.55 9.28
CA ALA A 47 9.04 -28.78 8.74
C ALA A 47 7.70 -29.21 9.34
N GLU A 48 7.52 -30.53 9.48
CA GLU A 48 6.32 -31.09 10.10
C GLU A 48 6.63 -31.60 11.51
N PRO A 49 5.77 -31.34 12.51
CA PRO A 49 5.93 -31.89 13.84
C PRO A 49 5.75 -33.40 13.82
N LEU A 50 6.40 -34.08 14.75
CA LEU A 50 6.15 -35.50 15.01
C LEU A 50 4.77 -35.62 15.65
N ALA A 51 3.84 -36.33 15.02
CA ALA A 51 2.45 -36.42 15.46
C ALA A 51 2.10 -37.86 15.87
N MET A 52 1.60 -38.03 17.11
CA MET A 52 1.12 -39.29 17.67
C MET A 52 -0.38 -39.21 17.86
N GLU A 53 -1.09 -40.20 17.35
CA GLU A 53 -2.52 -40.37 17.57
C GLU A 53 -2.76 -41.45 18.64
N VAL A 54 -3.70 -41.19 19.53
CA VAL A 54 -4.18 -42.15 20.54
C VAL A 54 -5.68 -42.36 20.39
N ARG A 55 -6.08 -43.62 20.19
CA ARG A 55 -7.47 -44.03 20.09
C ARG A 55 -7.77 -45.10 21.15
N ASP A 56 -9.01 -45.21 21.59
CA ASP A 56 -9.49 -46.29 22.45
C ASP A 56 -9.73 -47.57 21.65
N GLY A 57 -10.14 -48.64 22.35
CA GLY A 57 -10.44 -49.96 21.75
C GLY A 57 -11.62 -49.95 20.78
N ALA A 58 -12.47 -48.92 20.81
CA ALA A 58 -13.59 -48.71 19.88
C ALA A 58 -13.19 -47.81 18.69
N GLY A 59 -11.96 -47.29 18.68
CA GLY A 59 -11.45 -46.43 17.62
C GLY A 59 -11.76 -44.93 17.79
N ALA A 60 -12.34 -44.52 18.91
CA ALA A 60 -12.59 -43.11 19.19
C ALA A 60 -11.33 -42.39 19.68
N PRO A 61 -11.13 -41.08 19.31
CA PRO A 61 -9.98 -40.32 19.75
C PRO A 61 -9.99 -40.08 21.26
N VAL A 62 -8.82 -40.18 21.89
CA VAL A 62 -8.67 -39.97 23.34
C VAL A 62 -7.92 -38.69 23.62
N LYS A 63 -8.60 -37.70 24.22
CA LYS A 63 -8.03 -36.41 24.62
C LYS A 63 -7.33 -36.48 25.98
N ASN A 64 -6.47 -35.49 26.24
CA ASN A 64 -5.79 -35.28 27.52
C ASN A 64 -4.83 -36.43 27.94
N VAL A 65 -4.36 -37.22 26.98
CA VAL A 65 -3.33 -38.23 27.22
C VAL A 65 -1.96 -37.57 27.13
N ARG A 66 -1.16 -37.71 28.18
CA ARG A 66 0.21 -37.20 28.21
C ARG A 66 1.14 -38.14 27.47
N ILE A 67 1.83 -37.63 26.44
CA ILE A 67 2.78 -38.34 25.59
C ILE A 67 4.19 -37.84 25.90
N VAL A 68 5.14 -38.76 26.09
CA VAL A 68 6.55 -38.45 26.28
C VAL A 68 7.33 -38.86 25.05
N TYR A 69 7.98 -37.88 24.41
CA TYR A 69 8.87 -38.08 23.29
C TYR A 69 10.32 -38.18 23.77
N ARG A 70 11.11 -39.05 23.15
CA ARG A 70 12.53 -39.26 23.49
C ARG A 70 13.36 -39.51 22.24
N VAL A 71 14.49 -38.81 22.12
CA VAL A 71 15.48 -39.12 21.09
C VAL A 71 16.20 -40.41 21.46
N GLN A 72 16.00 -41.46 20.66
CA GLN A 72 16.64 -42.76 20.85
C GLN A 72 17.99 -42.82 20.15
N ARG A 73 18.12 -42.16 19.00
CA ARG A 73 19.33 -42.09 18.21
C ARG A 73 19.50 -40.67 17.68
N GLY A 74 20.75 -40.18 17.59
CA GLY A 74 21.09 -38.85 17.09
C GLY A 74 21.28 -37.80 18.18
N ALA A 75 20.96 -38.08 19.44
CA ALA A 75 21.18 -37.14 20.55
C ALA A 75 22.66 -36.74 20.71
N ALA A 76 23.58 -37.70 20.59
CA ALA A 76 25.04 -37.43 20.63
C ALA A 76 25.50 -36.51 19.49
N GLY A 77 24.77 -36.45 18.36
CA GLY A 77 24.97 -35.52 17.25
C GLY A 77 24.31 -34.18 17.43
N GLY A 78 23.65 -33.92 18.55
CA GLY A 78 22.98 -32.65 18.85
C GLY A 78 21.52 -32.59 18.40
N ALA A 79 20.89 -33.72 18.04
CA ALA A 79 19.44 -33.76 17.83
C ALA A 79 18.69 -33.55 19.15
N VAL A 80 17.70 -32.66 19.17
CA VAL A 80 16.96 -32.31 20.38
C VAL A 80 15.48 -32.08 20.07
N LEU A 81 14.62 -32.59 20.97
CA LEU A 81 13.21 -32.23 20.98
C LEU A 81 13.03 -30.86 21.63
N LEU A 82 12.33 -29.95 20.96
CA LEU A 82 12.00 -28.62 21.50
C LEU A 82 10.92 -28.77 22.57
N ASP A 83 9.98 -29.72 22.34
CA ASP A 83 8.94 -30.12 23.29
C ASP A 83 9.01 -31.63 23.46
N SER A 84 9.45 -32.11 24.65
CA SER A 84 9.55 -33.54 24.94
C SER A 84 8.27 -34.14 25.52
N ILE A 85 7.26 -33.32 25.79
CA ILE A 85 5.98 -33.73 26.36
C ILE A 85 4.86 -33.06 25.55
N GLY A 86 3.98 -33.87 25.00
CA GLY A 86 2.74 -33.45 24.35
C GLY A 86 1.51 -33.94 25.12
N VAL A 87 0.37 -33.31 24.90
CA VAL A 87 -0.93 -33.75 25.41
C VAL A 87 -1.88 -33.87 24.21
N THR A 88 -2.62 -34.98 24.14
CA THR A 88 -3.54 -35.19 23.02
C THR A 88 -4.69 -34.19 23.03
N SER A 89 -4.96 -33.60 21.84
CA SER A 89 -6.09 -32.75 21.54
C SER A 89 -7.43 -33.52 21.61
N PRO A 90 -8.59 -32.86 21.41
CA PRO A 90 -9.88 -33.53 21.23
C PRO A 90 -9.89 -34.57 20.10
N ASP A 91 -9.05 -34.40 19.08
CA ASP A 91 -8.89 -35.34 17.98
C ASP A 91 -7.95 -36.51 18.31
N GLY A 92 -7.46 -36.60 19.55
CA GLY A 92 -6.56 -37.64 20.02
C GLY A 92 -5.10 -37.47 19.55
N ILE A 93 -4.68 -36.30 19.08
CA ILE A 93 -3.35 -36.07 18.51
C ILE A 93 -2.48 -35.24 19.46
N ALA A 94 -1.26 -35.70 19.72
CA ALA A 94 -0.20 -34.95 20.38
C ALA A 94 0.97 -34.74 19.41
N THR A 95 1.65 -33.59 19.51
CA THR A 95 2.76 -33.25 18.63
C THR A 95 4.02 -32.86 19.41
N ALA A 96 5.19 -33.02 18.77
CA ALA A 96 6.47 -32.52 19.25
C ALA A 96 7.35 -32.01 18.10
N GLN A 97 8.10 -30.97 18.35
CA GLN A 97 9.05 -30.41 17.39
C GLN A 97 10.44 -31.02 17.61
N LEU A 98 11.08 -31.44 16.50
CA LEU A 98 12.42 -32.01 16.50
C LEU A 98 13.40 -31.10 15.76
N ARG A 99 14.49 -30.71 16.40
CA ARG A 99 15.66 -30.13 15.77
C ARG A 99 16.65 -31.23 15.47
N LEU A 100 17.10 -31.30 14.22
CA LEU A 100 18.10 -32.26 13.74
C LEU A 100 19.49 -31.96 14.31
N GLY A 101 20.32 -33.01 14.43
CA GLY A 101 21.71 -32.90 14.86
C GLY A 101 22.67 -32.60 13.71
N LYS A 102 23.89 -33.16 13.78
CA LYS A 102 24.93 -32.98 12.76
C LYS A 102 24.60 -33.73 11.46
N ALA A 103 25.23 -33.27 10.40
CA ALA A 103 25.09 -33.85 9.07
C ALA A 103 25.43 -35.36 9.03
N GLY A 104 24.62 -36.12 8.31
CA GLY A 104 24.75 -37.57 8.15
C GLY A 104 24.09 -38.39 9.24
N ASP A 105 23.58 -37.75 10.31
CA ASP A 105 22.91 -38.49 11.37
C ASP A 105 21.49 -38.93 10.97
N THR A 106 21.19 -40.21 11.26
CA THR A 106 19.80 -40.66 11.31
C THR A 106 19.29 -40.47 12.72
N VAL A 107 18.26 -39.66 12.89
CA VAL A 107 17.60 -39.38 14.16
C VAL A 107 16.40 -40.30 14.29
N ILE A 108 16.33 -41.05 15.42
CA ILE A 108 15.16 -41.87 15.76
C ILE A 108 14.57 -41.29 17.03
N VAL A 109 13.28 -41.00 16.99
CA VAL A 109 12.49 -40.56 18.15
C VAL A 109 11.46 -41.64 18.47
N SER A 110 11.30 -41.95 19.72
CA SER A 110 10.17 -42.75 20.22
C SER A 110 9.25 -41.88 21.06
N ALA A 111 7.97 -42.17 21.04
CA ALA A 111 7.04 -41.58 21.97
C ALA A 111 6.04 -42.62 22.46
N SER A 112 5.58 -42.46 23.71
CA SER A 112 4.56 -43.32 24.30
C SER A 112 3.69 -42.52 25.26
N PRO A 113 2.44 -42.95 25.47
CA PRO A 113 1.63 -42.49 26.59
C PRO A 113 2.29 -42.79 27.92
N THR A 114 2.26 -41.89 28.88
CA THR A 114 2.90 -42.06 30.20
C THR A 114 2.33 -43.24 30.97
N ASN A 115 1.07 -43.55 30.77
CA ASN A 115 0.32 -44.62 31.44
C ASN A 115 0.22 -45.90 30.58
N ALA A 116 0.77 -45.92 29.38
CA ALA A 116 0.88 -47.10 28.51
C ALA A 116 2.23 -47.11 27.75
N PRO A 117 3.37 -47.19 28.44
CA PRO A 117 4.70 -47.07 27.84
C PRO A 117 5.01 -48.15 26.78
N GLN A 118 4.33 -49.30 26.87
CA GLN A 118 4.44 -50.40 25.90
C GLN A 118 3.81 -50.06 24.54
N ARG A 119 3.04 -48.99 24.42
CA ARG A 119 2.40 -48.52 23.21
C ARG A 119 3.22 -47.40 22.57
N ALA A 120 4.50 -47.66 22.35
CA ALA A 120 5.40 -46.68 21.73
C ALA A 120 5.25 -46.68 20.22
N ALA A 121 5.29 -45.48 19.64
CA ALA A 121 5.50 -45.24 18.21
C ALA A 121 6.89 -44.67 17.96
N THR A 122 7.40 -44.81 16.75
CA THR A 122 8.73 -44.33 16.38
C THR A 122 8.67 -43.50 15.09
N TRP A 123 9.54 -42.50 15.02
CA TRP A 123 9.78 -41.67 13.87
C TRP A 123 11.24 -41.71 13.49
N GLN A 124 11.51 -41.61 12.20
CA GLN A 124 12.86 -41.49 11.67
C GLN A 124 12.97 -40.17 10.90
N ALA A 125 14.08 -39.49 11.09
CA ALA A 125 14.46 -38.33 10.32
C ALA A 125 15.96 -38.36 9.97
N ILE A 126 16.36 -37.71 8.92
CA ILE A 126 17.76 -37.69 8.48
C ILE A 126 18.26 -36.23 8.49
N ALA A 127 19.36 -36.00 9.20
CA ALA A 127 20.09 -34.74 9.18
C ALA A 127 21.01 -34.71 7.94
N ALA A 128 20.59 -34.00 6.93
CA ALA A 128 21.37 -33.88 5.70
C ALA A 128 22.61 -32.98 5.86
N GLY A 129 23.64 -33.24 5.08
CA GLY A 129 24.79 -32.37 4.95
C GLY A 129 24.43 -31.01 4.34
N ALA A 130 25.34 -30.07 4.41
CA ALA A 130 25.22 -28.83 3.64
C ALA A 130 25.10 -29.17 2.16
N PRO A 131 24.24 -28.46 1.40
CA PRO A 131 24.15 -28.67 -0.03
C PRO A 131 25.49 -28.38 -0.70
N THR A 132 25.82 -29.10 -1.76
CA THR A 132 27.03 -28.86 -2.54
C THR A 132 26.67 -28.61 -3.99
N LEU A 133 27.11 -27.48 -4.54
CA LEU A 133 26.97 -27.20 -5.98
C LEU A 133 28.13 -27.80 -6.74
N VAL A 134 27.79 -28.58 -7.75
CA VAL A 134 28.78 -29.21 -8.67
C VAL A 134 28.80 -28.47 -10.02
N SER A 135 27.63 -28.09 -10.53
CA SER A 135 27.54 -27.43 -11.83
C SER A 135 26.33 -26.49 -11.94
N LEU A 136 26.45 -25.51 -12.83
CA LEU A 136 25.38 -24.69 -13.39
C LEU A 136 25.14 -25.12 -14.85
N SER A 137 23.90 -25.10 -15.31
CA SER A 137 23.56 -25.39 -16.71
C SER A 137 24.16 -24.38 -17.69
N ASN A 138 24.45 -23.18 -17.24
CA ASN A 138 25.11 -22.13 -17.99
C ASN A 138 25.89 -21.22 -17.01
N SER A 139 27.08 -20.80 -17.38
CA SER A 139 27.90 -19.85 -16.62
C SER A 139 27.74 -18.39 -17.09
N THR A 140 27.13 -18.16 -18.26
CA THR A 140 26.76 -16.84 -18.75
C THR A 140 25.25 -16.70 -18.61
N LEU A 141 24.82 -15.77 -17.77
CA LEU A 141 23.43 -15.63 -17.30
C LEU A 141 22.83 -14.31 -17.76
N SER A 142 21.57 -14.35 -18.14
CA SER A 142 20.79 -13.14 -18.43
C SER A 142 19.44 -13.18 -17.69
N ALA A 143 18.87 -12.03 -17.44
CA ALA A 143 17.55 -11.92 -16.81
C ALA A 143 16.49 -12.80 -17.51
N GLY A 144 15.72 -13.54 -16.72
CA GLY A 144 14.68 -14.43 -17.22
C GLY A 144 15.14 -15.80 -17.71
N ASP A 145 16.46 -16.07 -17.77
CA ASP A 145 16.95 -17.40 -18.09
C ASP A 145 16.57 -18.40 -16.99
N THR A 146 16.23 -19.63 -17.38
CA THR A 146 16.08 -20.71 -16.41
C THR A 146 17.42 -21.35 -16.15
N LEU A 147 17.97 -21.16 -14.96
CA LEU A 147 19.21 -21.77 -14.52
C LEU A 147 18.91 -23.06 -13.77
N THR A 148 19.58 -24.13 -14.16
CA THR A 148 19.56 -25.40 -13.45
C THR A 148 20.88 -25.56 -12.68
N LEU A 149 20.76 -25.77 -11.37
CA LEU A 149 21.86 -26.02 -10.45
C LEU A 149 21.86 -27.50 -10.11
N ALA A 150 23.01 -28.15 -10.21
CA ALA A 150 23.14 -29.59 -9.91
C ALA A 150 24.19 -29.84 -8.82
N GLY A 151 23.87 -30.79 -7.95
CA GLY A 151 24.75 -31.23 -6.89
C GLY A 151 23.99 -31.98 -5.78
N PRO A 152 24.69 -32.69 -4.90
CA PRO A 152 24.03 -33.43 -3.82
C PRO A 152 23.49 -32.51 -2.71
N GLY A 153 22.35 -32.88 -2.13
CA GLY A 153 21.71 -32.19 -1.01
C GLY A 153 20.93 -30.94 -1.38
N LEU A 154 20.61 -30.74 -2.67
CA LEU A 154 19.89 -29.55 -3.18
C LEU A 154 18.37 -29.65 -2.99
N GLY A 155 17.81 -30.83 -2.93
CA GLY A 155 16.38 -31.07 -2.80
C GLY A 155 16.02 -31.70 -1.47
N VAL A 156 16.90 -31.65 -0.50
CA VAL A 156 16.64 -32.21 0.82
C VAL A 156 15.37 -31.60 1.36
N SER A 157 14.45 -32.47 1.71
CA SER A 157 13.10 -32.15 2.15
C SER A 157 13.04 -31.16 3.30
N GLY A 158 12.77 -30.03 2.93
CA GLY A 158 12.63 -28.76 3.54
C GLY A 158 12.85 -27.78 2.40
N PRO A 159 12.06 -26.76 2.26
CA PRO A 159 12.18 -25.91 1.08
C PRO A 159 13.62 -25.42 0.99
N VAL A 160 14.29 -25.68 -0.13
CA VAL A 160 15.42 -24.86 -0.53
C VAL A 160 14.88 -23.44 -0.47
N THR A 161 15.33 -22.70 0.51
CA THR A 161 14.71 -21.43 0.81
C THR A 161 15.06 -20.38 -0.21
N SER A 162 16.27 -20.46 -0.79
CA SER A 162 16.67 -19.52 -1.85
C SER A 162 17.94 -19.95 -2.60
N VAL A 163 18.07 -19.44 -3.82
CA VAL A 163 19.33 -19.38 -4.56
C VAL A 163 19.82 -17.94 -4.49
N LEU A 164 21.06 -17.74 -4.08
CA LEU A 164 21.67 -16.41 -4.00
C LEU A 164 22.48 -16.13 -5.27
N PHE A 165 22.16 -15.05 -5.94
CA PHE A 165 22.94 -14.44 -7.01
C PHE A 165 23.69 -13.25 -6.42
N GLY A 166 24.97 -13.45 -6.07
CA GLY A 166 25.66 -12.53 -5.19
C GLY A 166 24.99 -12.44 -3.82
N SER A 167 24.41 -11.30 -3.50
CA SER A 167 23.61 -11.09 -2.29
C SER A 167 22.08 -11.21 -2.52
N MET A 168 21.61 -11.29 -3.77
CA MET A 168 20.19 -11.31 -4.11
C MET A 168 19.58 -12.70 -3.95
N PRO A 169 18.62 -12.91 -3.04
CA PRO A 169 17.92 -14.17 -2.88
C PRO A 169 16.78 -14.32 -3.90
N VAL A 170 16.68 -15.49 -4.50
CA VAL A 170 15.60 -15.86 -5.43
C VAL A 170 15.00 -17.18 -5.01
N VAL A 171 13.68 -17.29 -5.02
CA VAL A 171 12.96 -18.51 -4.67
C VAL A 171 13.06 -19.50 -5.83
N PRO A 172 13.44 -20.76 -5.58
CA PRO A 172 13.50 -21.79 -6.62
C PRO A 172 12.12 -22.10 -7.22
N LEU A 173 12.15 -22.55 -8.47
CA LEU A 173 10.98 -23.14 -9.11
C LEU A 173 10.63 -24.48 -8.44
N GLY A 174 9.34 -24.77 -8.30
CA GLY A 174 8.89 -26.07 -7.77
C GLY A 174 9.35 -27.26 -8.61
N GLY A 175 9.35 -28.46 -8.02
CA GLY A 175 9.67 -29.71 -8.70
C GLY A 175 11.17 -30.03 -8.77
N GLY A 176 11.98 -29.47 -7.90
CA GLY A 176 13.38 -29.88 -7.72
C GLY A 176 13.53 -31.29 -7.14
N SER A 177 14.71 -31.87 -7.22
CA SER A 177 15.10 -33.15 -6.63
C SER A 177 16.30 -32.95 -5.70
N ASP A 178 16.69 -33.97 -4.96
CA ASP A 178 17.88 -33.96 -4.10
C ASP A 178 19.19 -33.63 -4.86
N LEU A 179 19.15 -33.67 -6.16
CA LEU A 179 20.31 -33.44 -7.03
C LEU A 179 20.18 -32.20 -7.91
N VAL A 180 18.99 -31.63 -8.05
CA VAL A 180 18.73 -30.56 -9.02
C VAL A 180 17.76 -29.52 -8.48
N VAL A 181 18.12 -28.25 -8.61
CA VAL A 181 17.27 -27.08 -8.34
C VAL A 181 17.21 -26.21 -9.59
N ARG A 182 16.03 -25.66 -9.88
CA ARG A 182 15.81 -24.74 -11.00
C ARG A 182 15.38 -23.38 -10.46
N VAL A 183 15.87 -22.32 -11.08
CA VAL A 183 15.56 -20.94 -10.69
C VAL A 183 15.52 -20.06 -11.93
N ILE A 184 14.71 -19.01 -11.89
CA ILE A 184 14.78 -17.95 -12.88
C ILE A 184 15.87 -16.97 -12.46
N VAL A 185 16.78 -16.66 -13.37
CA VAL A 185 17.81 -15.64 -13.15
C VAL A 185 17.13 -14.30 -12.96
N PRO A 186 17.33 -13.63 -11.82
CA PRO A 186 16.65 -12.37 -11.54
C PRO A 186 17.16 -11.27 -12.45
N PRO A 187 16.33 -10.26 -12.71
CA PRO A 187 16.80 -9.02 -13.33
C PRO A 187 17.66 -8.22 -12.34
N CYS A 188 18.34 -7.21 -12.84
CA CYS A 188 19.00 -6.19 -12.04
C CYS A 188 20.21 -6.65 -11.23
N LEU A 189 20.89 -7.67 -11.69
CA LEU A 189 22.20 -8.02 -11.19
C LEU A 189 23.27 -7.11 -11.83
N ASP A 190 24.37 -6.89 -11.11
CA ASP A 190 25.52 -6.16 -11.67
C ASP A 190 26.10 -6.92 -12.86
N ILE A 191 26.32 -6.23 -13.98
CA ILE A 191 26.93 -6.82 -15.18
C ILE A 191 28.38 -7.18 -14.86
N GLY A 192 28.76 -8.42 -15.16
CA GLY A 192 30.10 -8.92 -14.93
C GLY A 192 30.14 -10.18 -14.05
N PRO A 193 31.27 -10.41 -13.35
CA PRO A 193 31.45 -11.59 -12.52
C PRO A 193 30.42 -11.68 -11.40
N LEU A 194 29.85 -12.86 -11.24
CA LEU A 194 28.77 -13.15 -10.28
C LEU A 194 29.05 -14.46 -9.57
N THR A 195 28.63 -14.58 -8.32
CA THR A 195 28.66 -15.82 -7.56
C THR A 195 27.25 -16.37 -7.37
N VAL A 196 27.12 -17.70 -7.51
CA VAL A 196 25.84 -18.39 -7.29
C VAL A 196 26.02 -19.44 -6.21
N ARG A 197 25.10 -19.48 -5.23
CA ARG A 197 25.02 -20.50 -4.18
C ARG A 197 23.59 -20.79 -3.76
N VAL A 198 23.39 -21.94 -3.13
CA VAL A 198 22.08 -22.36 -2.60
C VAL A 198 22.06 -22.20 -1.08
N VAL A 199 20.93 -21.77 -0.56
CA VAL A 199 20.62 -21.73 0.87
C VAL A 199 19.49 -22.72 1.15
N ALA A 200 19.76 -23.69 2.04
CA ALA A 200 18.79 -24.68 2.50
C ALA A 200 18.67 -24.57 4.03
N GLY A 201 17.61 -23.93 4.48
CA GLY A 201 17.46 -23.56 5.90
C GLY A 201 18.58 -22.65 6.39
N ARG A 202 19.43 -23.13 7.30
CA ARG A 202 20.61 -22.39 7.78
C ARG A 202 21.91 -22.80 7.07
N ALA A 203 21.89 -23.84 6.25
CA ALA A 203 23.07 -24.33 5.54
C ALA A 203 23.21 -23.63 4.19
N GLN A 204 24.43 -23.36 3.79
CA GLN A 204 24.78 -22.77 2.49
C GLN A 204 25.70 -23.71 1.73
N SER A 205 25.52 -23.76 0.40
CA SER A 205 26.46 -24.48 -0.46
C SER A 205 27.80 -23.74 -0.62
N ASN A 206 28.77 -24.39 -1.23
CA ASN A 206 29.87 -23.70 -1.89
C ASN A 206 29.35 -22.74 -2.97
N VAL A 207 30.19 -21.80 -3.39
CA VAL A 207 29.90 -20.87 -4.49
C VAL A 207 30.41 -21.42 -5.82
N LEU A 208 29.63 -21.18 -6.88
CA LEU A 208 30.08 -21.30 -8.26
C LEU A 208 30.13 -19.92 -8.91
N ALA A 209 31.13 -19.72 -9.77
CA ALA A 209 31.27 -18.48 -10.52
C ALA A 209 30.37 -18.49 -11.76
N ALA A 210 29.80 -17.34 -12.07
CA ALA A 210 29.06 -17.09 -13.30
C ALA A 210 29.36 -15.66 -13.79
N THR A 211 28.86 -15.31 -14.95
CA THR A 211 28.94 -13.95 -15.49
C THR A 211 27.54 -13.50 -15.86
N TYR A 212 27.09 -12.37 -15.33
CA TYR A 212 25.82 -11.79 -15.73
C TYR A 212 26.00 -10.82 -16.88
N VAL A 213 25.14 -10.93 -17.89
CA VAL A 213 25.14 -10.09 -19.08
C VAL A 213 23.77 -9.47 -19.30
N ALA A 214 23.75 -8.22 -19.72
CA ALA A 214 22.49 -7.54 -20.06
C ALA A 214 21.87 -8.17 -21.31
N ARG A 215 20.54 -8.32 -21.30
CA ARG A 215 19.77 -8.90 -22.41
C ARG A 215 19.33 -7.85 -23.43
N THR A 216 19.25 -6.60 -23.04
CA THR A 216 18.70 -5.51 -23.86
C THR A 216 19.73 -4.38 -24.03
N ALA A 217 19.65 -3.70 -25.17
CA ALA A 217 20.41 -2.48 -25.39
C ALA A 217 19.99 -1.39 -24.38
N ALA A 218 20.92 -0.50 -24.06
CA ALA A 218 20.63 0.65 -23.21
C ALA A 218 19.53 1.53 -23.85
N LEU A 219 18.56 1.94 -23.05
CA LEU A 219 17.54 2.90 -23.43
C LEU A 219 18.18 4.30 -23.45
N ALA A 220 18.06 5.00 -24.56
CA ALA A 220 18.54 6.35 -24.73
C ALA A 220 17.39 7.25 -25.21
N PRO A 221 16.40 7.55 -24.34
CA PRO A 221 15.32 8.44 -24.72
C PRO A 221 15.87 9.83 -25.05
N ALA A 222 15.29 10.46 -26.06
CA ALA A 222 15.56 11.87 -26.33
C ALA A 222 15.08 12.72 -25.14
N PRO A 223 15.59 13.95 -24.95
CA PRO A 223 15.08 14.83 -23.93
C PRO A 223 13.55 14.98 -24.03
N PHE A 224 12.85 14.88 -22.89
CA PHE A 224 11.38 14.92 -22.78
C PHE A 224 10.63 13.78 -23.50
N GLN A 225 11.31 12.73 -23.90
CA GLN A 225 10.67 11.53 -24.44
C GLN A 225 10.25 10.61 -23.32
N ALA A 226 8.97 10.25 -23.28
CA ALA A 226 8.46 9.19 -22.41
C ALA A 226 8.64 7.81 -23.07
N ILE A 227 9.11 6.85 -22.29
CA ILE A 227 9.14 5.43 -22.68
C ILE A 227 8.28 4.65 -21.71
N THR A 228 7.25 3.99 -22.22
CA THR A 228 6.41 3.10 -21.42
C THR A 228 7.07 1.73 -21.30
N VAL A 229 7.27 1.28 -20.07
CA VAL A 229 7.72 -0.09 -19.76
C VAL A 229 6.48 -0.93 -19.44
N SER A 230 6.19 -1.89 -20.31
CA SER A 230 5.01 -2.75 -20.16
C SER A 230 5.15 -3.73 -19.00
N SER A 231 4.02 -4.32 -18.56
CA SER A 231 3.99 -5.31 -17.49
C SER A 231 4.89 -6.53 -17.75
N GLY A 232 5.08 -6.94 -19.00
CA GLY A 232 6.00 -8.00 -19.37
C GLY A 232 7.48 -7.63 -19.26
N GLN A 233 7.78 -6.34 -19.13
CA GLN A 233 9.13 -5.80 -18.92
C GLN A 233 9.34 -5.34 -17.46
N ILE A 234 8.28 -5.26 -16.66
CA ILE A 234 8.37 -5.01 -15.23
C ILE A 234 9.11 -6.17 -14.56
N GLY A 235 10.11 -5.87 -13.77
CA GLY A 235 11.02 -6.87 -13.20
C GLY A 235 12.28 -7.13 -14.05
N GLN A 236 12.42 -6.45 -15.19
CA GLN A 236 13.66 -6.45 -15.97
C GLN A 236 14.45 -5.17 -15.66
N CYS A 237 15.77 -5.29 -15.57
CA CYS A 237 16.60 -4.09 -15.49
C CYS A 237 16.61 -3.35 -16.82
N LEU A 238 16.30 -2.07 -16.74
CA LEU A 238 16.47 -1.15 -17.83
C LEU A 238 17.86 -0.52 -17.70
N THR A 239 18.66 -0.65 -18.74
CA THR A 239 19.92 0.09 -18.82
C THR A 239 19.63 1.44 -19.44
N LEU A 240 19.86 2.52 -18.69
CA LEU A 240 19.74 3.88 -19.19
C LEU A 240 21.09 4.34 -19.72
N ALA A 241 21.09 5.05 -20.85
CA ALA A 241 22.31 5.61 -21.42
C ALA A 241 22.94 6.61 -20.44
N GLY A 242 24.24 6.45 -20.17
CA GLY A 242 25.00 7.37 -19.33
C GLY A 242 25.19 8.75 -20.01
N GLY A 243 25.92 9.65 -19.36
CA GLY A 243 26.29 10.94 -19.93
C GLY A 243 25.79 12.14 -19.14
N GLY A 244 25.42 11.96 -17.88
CA GLY A 244 24.97 13.06 -17.00
C GLY A 244 23.52 13.48 -17.24
N ALA A 245 22.73 12.67 -17.96
CA ALA A 245 21.29 12.91 -18.10
C ALA A 245 20.54 12.54 -16.82
N SER A 246 19.52 13.32 -16.49
CA SER A 246 18.57 12.99 -15.41
C SER A 246 17.36 12.27 -16.01
N TYR A 247 16.90 11.24 -15.33
CA TYR A 247 15.74 10.45 -15.74
C TYR A 247 14.69 10.50 -14.64
N LEU A 248 13.44 10.78 -15.01
CA LEU A 248 12.28 10.64 -14.11
C LEU A 248 11.67 9.26 -14.33
N VAL A 249 11.52 8.50 -13.28
CA VAL A 249 10.84 7.20 -13.30
C VAL A 249 9.52 7.34 -12.57
N ILE A 250 8.43 7.07 -13.28
CA ILE A 250 7.07 7.17 -12.74
C ILE A 250 6.50 5.75 -12.68
N PRO A 251 6.51 5.08 -11.50
CA PRO A 251 5.83 3.80 -11.35
C PRO A 251 4.32 4.01 -11.39
N GLN A 252 3.63 3.20 -12.17
CA GLN A 252 2.18 3.22 -12.28
C GLN A 252 1.62 1.83 -12.00
N PHE A 253 0.64 1.76 -11.11
CA PHE A 253 -0.16 0.58 -10.86
C PHE A 253 -1.59 0.86 -11.31
N ALA A 254 -1.91 0.43 -12.53
CA ALA A 254 -3.26 0.54 -13.09
C ALA A 254 -3.97 -0.80 -12.84
N SER A 255 -4.72 -0.90 -11.76
CA SER A 255 -5.60 -2.03 -11.47
C SER A 255 -7.06 -1.59 -11.60
N GLU A 256 -7.85 -2.39 -12.31
CA GLU A 256 -9.32 -2.27 -12.33
C GLU A 256 -9.97 -3.04 -11.18
N GLY A 257 -9.17 -3.55 -10.24
CA GLY A 257 -9.61 -4.33 -9.10
C GLY A 257 -10.33 -3.51 -8.02
N THR A 258 -10.48 -4.12 -6.85
CA THR A 258 -11.17 -3.48 -5.72
C THR A 258 -10.40 -2.25 -5.21
N PRO A 259 -11.08 -1.23 -4.68
CA PRO A 259 -10.48 0.06 -4.27
C PRO A 259 -9.37 0.02 -3.20
N LEU A 260 -8.94 -1.15 -2.77
CA LEU A 260 -7.86 -1.34 -1.79
C LEU A 260 -6.78 -2.29 -2.29
N GLU A 261 -6.76 -2.57 -3.60
CA GLU A 261 -5.72 -3.40 -4.18
C GLU A 261 -4.40 -2.64 -4.15
N THR A 262 -3.40 -3.24 -3.55
CA THR A 262 -2.05 -2.68 -3.45
C THR A 262 -1.05 -3.61 -4.09
N THR A 263 0.04 -3.07 -4.59
CA THR A 263 1.17 -3.86 -5.07
C THR A 263 2.47 -3.30 -4.50
N ASP A 264 3.33 -4.19 -4.07
CA ASP A 264 4.68 -3.80 -3.68
C ASP A 264 5.56 -3.63 -4.92
N TRP A 265 6.27 -2.53 -4.99
CA TRP A 265 7.27 -2.30 -6.02
C TRP A 265 8.59 -1.86 -5.39
N ARG A 266 9.68 -2.14 -6.07
CA ARG A 266 11.02 -1.69 -5.68
C ARG A 266 11.71 -1.07 -6.87
N LEU A 267 12.24 0.12 -6.67
CA LEU A 267 13.13 0.78 -7.61
C LEU A 267 14.53 0.76 -7.03
N GLY A 268 15.47 0.24 -7.78
CA GLY A 268 16.90 0.29 -7.44
C GLY A 268 17.67 0.84 -8.62
N ALA A 269 18.75 1.55 -8.36
CA ALA A 269 19.70 1.98 -9.37
C ALA A 269 21.09 1.47 -9.01
N SER A 270 21.82 0.93 -10.00
CA SER A 270 23.22 0.56 -9.86
C SER A 270 24.03 1.24 -10.96
N GLY A 271 25.28 1.57 -10.67
CA GLY A 271 26.20 2.21 -11.60
C GLY A 271 27.11 3.24 -10.90
N THR A 272 28.16 3.65 -11.58
CA THR A 272 29.05 4.73 -11.11
C THR A 272 28.33 6.06 -11.18
N GLY A 273 28.00 6.65 -10.04
CA GLY A 273 27.33 7.94 -9.93
C GLY A 273 25.82 7.87 -9.64
N ALA A 274 25.23 6.66 -9.53
CA ALA A 274 23.85 6.52 -9.12
C ALA A 274 23.74 6.71 -7.59
N THR A 275 23.29 7.87 -7.14
CA THR A 275 22.69 8.00 -5.81
C THR A 275 21.24 7.54 -5.91
N ALA A 276 20.99 6.29 -5.61
CA ALA A 276 19.63 5.86 -5.32
C ALA A 276 19.20 6.57 -4.04
N GLY A 277 18.33 7.54 -4.14
CA GLY A 277 17.57 7.98 -2.98
C GLY A 277 16.83 6.75 -2.47
N SER A 278 17.15 6.29 -1.25
CA SER A 278 16.32 5.32 -0.56
C SER A 278 14.99 5.99 -0.30
N ALA A 279 14.02 5.80 -1.20
CA ALA A 279 12.66 5.80 -0.75
C ALA A 279 12.55 4.58 0.16
N ASN A 280 12.73 4.77 1.45
CA ASN A 280 12.25 3.81 2.42
C ASN A 280 10.79 3.58 2.04
N ALA A 281 10.43 2.35 1.68
CA ALA A 281 9.07 1.89 1.88
C ALA A 281 8.87 2.05 3.39
N GLY A 282 8.39 3.22 3.79
CA GLY A 282 7.97 3.44 5.15
C GLY A 282 6.94 2.37 5.43
N ASP A 283 7.02 1.76 6.59
CA ASP A 283 5.88 1.11 7.21
C ASP A 283 4.65 1.93 6.85
N ALA A 284 3.53 1.27 6.56
CA ALA A 284 2.28 1.94 6.24
C ALA A 284 2.01 2.97 7.34
N THR A 285 2.58 4.16 7.17
CA THR A 285 2.41 5.27 8.09
C THR A 285 0.94 5.63 8.01
N ALA A 286 0.31 5.78 9.15
CA ALA A 286 -1.07 6.24 9.24
C ALA A 286 -1.23 7.44 8.29
N GLN A 287 -2.24 7.40 7.41
CA GLN A 287 -2.50 8.48 6.47
C GLN A 287 -2.54 9.81 7.20
N THR A 288 -1.89 10.82 6.65
CA THR A 288 -1.99 12.18 7.17
C THR A 288 -3.43 12.68 7.10
N ALA A 289 -3.77 13.70 7.86
CA ALA A 289 -5.11 14.30 7.83
C ALA A 289 -5.48 14.80 6.41
N ALA A 290 -4.52 15.37 5.68
CA ALA A 290 -4.73 15.78 4.28
C ALA A 290 -5.04 14.57 3.38
N GLN A 291 -4.27 13.49 3.47
CA GLN A 291 -4.50 12.27 2.69
C GLN A 291 -5.84 11.58 3.04
N GLN A 292 -6.26 11.62 4.30
CA GLN A 292 -7.58 11.12 4.71
C GLN A 292 -8.70 11.92 4.08
N PHE A 293 -8.58 13.24 4.07
CA PHE A 293 -9.55 14.14 3.45
C PHE A 293 -9.62 13.93 1.94
N GLU A 294 -8.48 13.85 1.27
CA GLU A 294 -8.39 13.57 -0.16
C GLU A 294 -9.06 12.24 -0.51
N SER A 295 -8.77 11.19 0.26
CA SER A 295 -9.42 9.89 0.12
C SER A 295 -10.94 9.96 0.30
N PHE A 296 -11.43 10.84 1.18
CA PHE A 296 -12.86 11.09 1.34
C PHE A 296 -13.43 11.76 0.07
N LEU A 297 -12.81 12.82 -0.46
CA LEU A 297 -13.27 13.53 -1.65
C LEU A 297 -13.37 12.59 -2.86
N ARG A 298 -12.33 11.81 -3.13
CA ARG A 298 -12.32 10.85 -4.26
C ARG A 298 -13.35 9.72 -4.08
N ARG A 299 -13.60 9.26 -2.85
CA ARG A 299 -14.70 8.31 -2.59
C ARG A 299 -16.07 8.95 -2.80
N ASN A 300 -16.25 10.19 -2.37
CA ASN A 300 -17.50 10.93 -2.56
C ASN A 300 -17.82 11.08 -4.04
N GLU A 301 -16.87 11.47 -4.87
CA GLU A 301 -17.05 11.57 -6.33
C GLU A 301 -17.55 10.25 -6.94
N ARG A 302 -16.98 9.11 -6.56
CA ARG A 302 -17.45 7.80 -6.99
C ARG A 302 -18.89 7.51 -6.57
N LEU A 303 -19.26 7.89 -5.36
CA LEU A 303 -20.61 7.67 -4.82
C LEU A 303 -21.66 8.52 -5.54
N ILE A 304 -21.32 9.76 -5.89
CA ILE A 304 -22.25 10.69 -6.53
C ILE A 304 -22.28 10.56 -8.06
N ALA A 305 -21.29 9.95 -8.70
CA ALA A 305 -21.18 9.86 -10.15
C ALA A 305 -22.44 9.29 -10.84
N PRO A 306 -23.12 8.24 -10.33
CA PRO A 306 -24.36 7.77 -10.93
C PRO A 306 -25.47 8.83 -10.93
N GLN A 307 -25.62 9.59 -9.85
CA GLN A 307 -26.58 10.68 -9.76
C GLN A 307 -26.19 11.82 -10.70
N ALA A 308 -24.92 12.21 -10.72
CA ALA A 308 -24.41 13.27 -11.57
C ALA A 308 -24.66 12.96 -13.06
N ARG A 309 -24.42 11.72 -13.49
CA ARG A 309 -24.75 11.26 -14.85
C ARG A 309 -26.23 11.37 -15.16
N ALA A 310 -27.09 10.93 -14.25
CA ALA A 310 -28.54 10.99 -14.43
C ALA A 310 -29.05 12.44 -14.52
N GLU A 311 -28.52 13.34 -13.69
CA GLU A 311 -28.86 14.77 -13.75
C GLU A 311 -28.39 15.39 -15.07
N SER A 312 -27.13 15.14 -15.49
CA SER A 312 -26.59 15.65 -16.76
C SER A 312 -27.41 15.16 -17.96
N GLN A 313 -27.75 13.87 -18.02
CA GLN A 313 -28.57 13.31 -19.10
C GLN A 313 -30.00 13.91 -19.15
N SER A 314 -30.54 14.29 -17.99
CA SER A 314 -31.85 14.91 -17.90
C SER A 314 -31.92 16.34 -18.42
N LEU A 315 -30.75 17.04 -18.42
CA LEU A 315 -30.64 18.43 -18.89
C LEU A 315 -30.53 18.55 -20.42
N GLY A 316 -30.38 17.42 -21.14
CA GLY A 316 -30.27 17.38 -22.60
C GLY A 316 -28.88 17.60 -23.13
N ASP A 317 -28.67 17.34 -24.41
CA ASP A 317 -27.39 17.43 -25.11
C ASP A 317 -26.83 18.86 -25.02
N PRO A 318 -25.60 19.04 -24.46
CA PRO A 318 -24.93 20.36 -24.45
C PRO A 318 -24.64 20.92 -25.84
N GLY A 319 -24.86 20.14 -26.90
CA GLY A 319 -24.68 20.54 -28.30
C GLY A 319 -25.66 21.60 -28.82
N VAL A 320 -26.68 21.95 -28.05
CA VAL A 320 -27.57 23.07 -28.34
C VAL A 320 -27.33 24.20 -27.32
N ALA A 321 -26.11 24.69 -27.27
CA ALA A 321 -25.86 25.98 -26.64
C ALA A 321 -26.62 27.04 -27.44
N LEU A 322 -27.86 27.33 -27.03
CA LEU A 322 -28.47 28.62 -27.32
C LEU A 322 -27.41 29.66 -26.95
N LEU A 323 -27.21 30.66 -27.83
CA LEU A 323 -26.41 31.85 -27.55
C LEU A 323 -26.92 32.46 -26.23
N GLN A 324 -26.42 31.96 -25.12
CA GLN A 324 -26.75 32.48 -23.80
C GLN A 324 -26.05 33.84 -23.69
N THR A 325 -26.82 34.87 -23.46
CA THR A 325 -26.28 36.17 -23.07
C THR A 325 -25.46 35.97 -21.81
N ALA A 326 -24.16 36.31 -21.88
CA ALA A 326 -23.24 36.20 -20.75
C ALA A 326 -23.89 36.82 -19.49
N VAL A 327 -24.08 36.04 -18.46
CA VAL A 327 -24.65 36.53 -17.20
C VAL A 327 -23.65 37.50 -16.59
N ALA A 328 -24.11 38.69 -16.27
CA ALA A 328 -23.24 39.69 -15.61
C ALA A 328 -22.86 39.17 -14.22
N PRO A 329 -21.56 39.32 -13.83
CA PRO A 329 -21.16 38.88 -12.48
C PRO A 329 -21.88 39.69 -11.40
N PRO A 330 -22.08 39.15 -10.21
CA PRO A 330 -22.60 39.92 -9.08
C PRO A 330 -21.71 41.13 -8.78
N ALA A 331 -22.28 42.17 -8.20
CA ALA A 331 -21.51 43.36 -7.83
C ALA A 331 -20.46 43.00 -6.75
N LEU A 332 -19.29 43.63 -6.85
CA LEU A 332 -18.27 43.49 -5.78
C LEU A 332 -18.89 43.88 -4.43
N GLY A 333 -18.61 43.05 -3.43
CA GLY A 333 -19.20 43.18 -2.09
C GLY A 333 -20.51 42.42 -1.91
N ALA A 334 -21.12 41.89 -2.96
CA ALA A 334 -22.30 41.02 -2.81
C ALA A 334 -22.00 39.83 -1.88
N VAL A 335 -22.97 39.42 -1.10
CA VAL A 335 -22.83 38.31 -0.14
C VAL A 335 -23.61 37.11 -0.65
N ARG A 336 -22.94 35.95 -0.67
CA ARG A 336 -23.54 34.64 -0.98
C ARG A 336 -23.29 33.70 0.20
N ALA A 337 -24.26 32.84 0.50
CA ALA A 337 -24.09 31.76 1.46
C ALA A 337 -23.52 30.52 0.75
N PHE A 338 -22.56 29.86 1.42
CA PHE A 338 -21.97 28.60 0.95
C PHE A 338 -22.04 27.55 2.04
N LYS A 339 -22.24 26.30 1.63
CA LYS A 339 -22.09 25.12 2.47
C LYS A 339 -20.69 24.57 2.27
N VAL A 340 -19.97 24.37 3.34
CA VAL A 340 -18.55 23.94 3.32
C VAL A 340 -18.39 22.70 4.15
N VAL A 341 -17.72 21.69 3.63
CA VAL A 341 -17.31 20.50 4.41
C VAL A 341 -16.44 20.96 5.59
N SER A 342 -16.80 20.59 6.81
CA SER A 342 -16.13 21.02 8.03
C SER A 342 -15.54 19.87 8.87
N ALA A 343 -15.53 18.63 8.33
CA ALA A 343 -14.87 17.49 8.94
C ALA A 343 -14.14 16.67 7.86
N LEU A 344 -13.00 16.08 8.21
CA LEU A 344 -12.14 15.31 7.30
C LEU A 344 -12.82 14.08 6.69
N ASP A 345 -13.83 13.55 7.35
CA ASP A 345 -14.63 12.40 6.90
C ASP A 345 -15.94 12.79 6.19
N GLY A 346 -16.18 14.09 6.00
CA GLY A 346 -17.39 14.61 5.39
C GLY A 346 -18.65 14.55 6.27
N SER A 347 -18.53 14.21 7.54
CA SER A 347 -19.68 14.02 8.45
C SER A 347 -20.35 15.33 8.87
N SER A 348 -19.72 16.49 8.63
CA SER A 348 -20.27 17.78 9.02
C SER A 348 -20.06 18.88 7.99
N PHE A 349 -20.95 19.88 8.01
CA PHE A 349 -20.91 21.03 7.13
C PHE A 349 -21.10 22.32 7.94
N ALA A 350 -20.40 23.37 7.54
CA ALA A 350 -20.63 24.72 7.99
C ALA A 350 -21.35 25.53 6.91
N THR A 351 -22.23 26.45 7.31
CA THR A 351 -22.77 27.45 6.39
C THR A 351 -22.05 28.76 6.66
N VAL A 352 -21.41 29.33 5.64
CA VAL A 352 -20.66 30.57 5.72
C VAL A 352 -21.25 31.63 4.81
N GLY A 353 -21.33 32.85 5.28
CA GLY A 353 -21.61 34.01 4.42
C GLY A 353 -20.32 34.55 3.87
N ALA A 354 -20.18 34.66 2.55
CA ALA A 354 -18.97 35.13 1.93
C ALA A 354 -19.24 36.31 0.98
N ARG A 355 -18.30 37.23 0.96
CA ARG A 355 -18.38 38.49 0.20
C ARG A 355 -17.52 38.39 -1.06
N LEU A 356 -18.09 38.75 -2.23
CA LEU A 356 -17.36 38.80 -3.49
C LEU A 356 -16.29 39.90 -3.44
N ARG A 357 -15.03 39.53 -3.67
CA ARG A 357 -13.86 40.41 -3.65
C ARG A 357 -13.19 40.59 -5.01
N PHE A 358 -13.39 39.63 -5.92
CA PHE A 358 -12.91 39.73 -7.30
C PHE A 358 -13.94 39.07 -8.23
N ALA A 359 -14.17 39.72 -9.38
CA ALA A 359 -14.99 39.19 -10.46
C ALA A 359 -14.21 39.30 -11.75
N GLY A 360 -13.78 38.16 -12.24
CA GLY A 360 -13.02 38.02 -13.48
C GLY A 360 -13.85 37.48 -14.63
N GLN A 361 -13.16 37.05 -15.69
CA GLN A 361 -13.79 36.42 -16.85
C GLN A 361 -14.24 34.98 -16.50
N HIS A 362 -13.39 34.20 -15.83
CA HIS A 362 -13.60 32.79 -15.52
C HIS A 362 -13.68 32.53 -14.01
N LEU A 363 -13.49 33.53 -13.15
CA LEU A 363 -13.35 33.35 -11.71
C LEU A 363 -14.11 34.38 -10.91
N LEU A 364 -14.81 33.93 -9.88
CA LEU A 364 -15.36 34.75 -8.79
C LEU A 364 -14.68 34.37 -7.47
N LEU A 365 -13.98 35.31 -6.82
CA LEU A 365 -13.37 35.08 -5.51
C LEU A 365 -14.29 35.60 -4.39
N TYR A 366 -14.79 34.69 -3.60
CA TYR A 366 -15.57 34.97 -2.40
C TYR A 366 -14.70 34.80 -1.15
N VAL A 367 -14.88 35.67 -0.19
CA VAL A 367 -14.15 35.63 1.07
C VAL A 367 -15.15 35.63 2.22
N ASP A 368 -14.98 34.66 3.12
CA ASP A 368 -15.78 34.52 4.33
C ASP A 368 -15.81 35.83 5.14
N THR A 369 -16.98 36.20 5.65
CA THR A 369 -17.16 37.43 6.39
C THR A 369 -16.47 37.44 7.76
N ILE A 370 -16.04 36.25 8.24
CA ILE A 370 -15.38 36.09 9.57
C ILE A 370 -13.86 36.33 9.46
N GLY A 371 -13.24 36.05 8.29
CA GLY A 371 -11.80 36.21 8.17
C GLY A 371 -11.38 36.53 6.74
N SER A 372 -10.41 37.43 6.57
CA SER A 372 -9.94 37.81 5.23
C SER A 372 -8.46 37.51 4.98
N GLY A 373 -7.59 37.79 5.88
CA GLY A 373 -6.15 37.53 5.76
C GLY A 373 -5.40 38.25 4.62
N PHE A 374 -6.07 38.51 3.50
CA PHE A 374 -5.52 39.23 2.34
C PHE A 374 -6.17 40.61 2.13
N THR A 375 -5.44 41.47 1.46
CA THR A 375 -5.98 42.75 0.96
C THR A 375 -6.73 42.54 -0.35
N ASP A 376 -7.60 43.49 -0.72
CA ASP A 376 -8.31 43.48 -2.00
C ASP A 376 -7.36 43.43 -3.20
N ALA A 377 -6.21 44.10 -3.11
CA ALA A 377 -5.19 44.07 -4.15
C ALA A 377 -4.58 42.66 -4.33
N GLN A 378 -4.40 41.93 -3.24
CA GLN A 378 -3.90 40.54 -3.30
C GLN A 378 -4.94 39.59 -3.89
N TYR A 379 -6.21 39.73 -3.56
CA TYR A 379 -7.29 38.96 -4.22
C TYR A 379 -7.39 39.29 -5.69
N ALA A 380 -7.27 40.56 -6.07
CA ALA A 380 -7.25 40.98 -7.49
C ALA A 380 -6.05 40.38 -8.23
N GLN A 381 -4.88 40.33 -7.59
CA GLN A 381 -3.68 39.70 -8.18
C GLN A 381 -3.87 38.21 -8.42
N LEU A 382 -4.42 37.46 -7.44
CA LEU A 382 -4.71 36.02 -7.56
C LEU A 382 -5.73 35.75 -8.65
N GLY A 383 -6.83 36.51 -8.67
CA GLY A 383 -7.87 36.35 -9.68
C GLY A 383 -7.38 36.65 -11.09
N ALA A 384 -6.58 37.70 -11.27
CA ALA A 384 -6.00 38.06 -12.57
C ALA A 384 -4.99 36.98 -13.04
N LEU A 385 -4.20 36.40 -12.16
CA LEU A 385 -3.30 35.28 -12.47
C LEU A 385 -4.09 34.07 -12.97
N PHE A 386 -5.18 33.71 -12.28
CA PHE A 386 -6.03 32.61 -12.68
C PHE A 386 -6.63 32.83 -14.07
N ASP A 387 -7.33 33.95 -14.27
CA ASP A 387 -8.00 34.25 -15.53
C ASP A 387 -7.04 34.33 -16.72
N LYS A 388 -5.87 34.93 -16.50
CA LYS A 388 -4.93 35.22 -17.60
C LYS A 388 -4.05 34.02 -17.94
N ASP A 389 -3.67 33.25 -16.95
CA ASP A 389 -2.60 32.26 -17.06
C ASP A 389 -3.06 30.83 -16.75
N LEU A 390 -3.58 30.58 -15.57
CA LEU A 390 -3.82 29.21 -15.09
C LEU A 390 -5.00 28.54 -15.79
N TYR A 391 -6.10 29.28 -15.98
CA TYR A 391 -7.30 28.75 -16.64
C TYR A 391 -7.01 28.23 -18.05
N ALA A 392 -6.35 29.05 -18.85
CA ALA A 392 -6.03 28.68 -20.23
C ALA A 392 -5.11 27.45 -20.32
N VAL A 393 -4.17 27.31 -19.39
CA VAL A 393 -3.28 26.13 -19.32
C VAL A 393 -4.07 24.89 -18.98
N ALA A 394 -4.90 24.93 -17.94
CA ALA A 394 -5.68 23.78 -17.50
C ALA A 394 -6.68 23.33 -18.57
N VAL A 395 -7.46 24.26 -19.12
CA VAL A 395 -8.45 23.97 -20.16
C VAL A 395 -7.78 23.47 -21.45
N GLY A 396 -6.66 24.03 -21.83
CA GLY A 396 -5.90 23.60 -23.00
C GLY A 396 -5.32 22.19 -22.88
N ALA A 397 -4.99 21.75 -21.67
CA ALA A 397 -4.41 20.43 -21.41
C ALA A 397 -5.46 19.35 -21.15
N PHE A 398 -6.53 19.67 -20.40
CA PHE A 398 -7.45 18.66 -19.83
C PHE A 398 -8.89 18.79 -20.34
N GLY A 399 -9.25 19.86 -21.06
CA GLY A 399 -10.61 20.16 -21.46
C GLY A 399 -11.28 21.18 -20.52
N SER A 400 -12.58 21.48 -20.76
CA SER A 400 -13.32 22.46 -19.96
C SER A 400 -13.93 21.82 -18.70
N GLU A 401 -14.12 22.63 -17.70
CA GLU A 401 -15.04 22.38 -16.58
C GLU A 401 -16.50 22.41 -17.07
N SER A 402 -17.42 22.06 -16.17
CA SER A 402 -18.86 22.26 -16.37
C SER A 402 -19.25 23.74 -16.21
N ASP A 403 -20.48 24.05 -16.55
CA ASP A 403 -21.14 25.34 -16.31
C ASP A 403 -22.61 25.06 -15.94
N ILE A 404 -22.81 24.48 -14.76
CA ILE A 404 -24.14 23.99 -14.35
C ILE A 404 -25.08 25.11 -13.90
N ASP A 405 -24.54 26.25 -13.46
CA ASP A 405 -25.31 27.44 -13.08
C ASP A 405 -25.38 28.49 -14.21
N HIS A 406 -24.74 28.22 -15.34
CA HIS A 406 -24.77 29.01 -16.57
C HIS A 406 -24.23 30.44 -16.41
N ASP A 407 -23.29 30.64 -15.53
CA ASP A 407 -22.65 31.93 -15.31
C ASP A 407 -21.27 32.05 -15.97
N GLY A 408 -20.74 30.94 -16.49
CA GLY A 408 -19.43 30.81 -17.16
C GLY A 408 -18.26 31.05 -16.25
N ARG A 409 -18.41 30.85 -14.93
CA ARG A 409 -17.40 31.19 -13.92
C ARG A 409 -17.29 30.15 -12.82
N ILE A 410 -16.08 30.01 -12.34
CA ILE A 410 -15.75 29.17 -11.19
C ILE A 410 -15.77 30.03 -9.93
N ASN A 411 -16.37 29.55 -8.87
CA ASN A 411 -16.40 30.20 -7.58
C ASN A 411 -15.27 29.67 -6.70
N VAL A 412 -14.41 30.53 -6.18
CA VAL A 412 -13.42 30.17 -5.15
C VAL A 412 -13.84 30.79 -3.82
N LEU A 413 -14.02 29.95 -2.83
CA LEU A 413 -14.35 30.40 -1.48
C LEU A 413 -13.15 30.32 -0.56
N PHE A 414 -12.68 31.47 -0.10
CA PHE A 414 -11.71 31.59 0.98
C PHE A 414 -12.41 31.57 2.35
N THR A 415 -12.13 30.57 3.18
CA THR A 415 -12.78 30.45 4.48
C THR A 415 -11.87 29.78 5.53
N PRO A 416 -11.89 30.23 6.78
CA PRO A 416 -11.18 29.57 7.87
C PRO A 416 -11.70 28.16 8.19
N VAL A 417 -12.86 27.77 7.65
CA VAL A 417 -13.37 26.40 7.78
C VAL A 417 -12.40 25.40 7.17
N VAL A 418 -11.75 25.76 6.05
CA VAL A 418 -10.71 24.92 5.44
C VAL A 418 -9.49 24.80 6.36
N ASN A 419 -9.00 25.89 6.93
CA ASN A 419 -7.92 25.85 7.90
C ASN A 419 -8.25 24.91 9.07
N ALA A 420 -9.48 24.99 9.60
CA ALA A 420 -9.92 24.25 10.78
C ALA A 420 -10.15 22.76 10.55
N LEU A 421 -10.08 22.26 9.31
CA LEU A 421 -10.13 20.82 9.02
C LEU A 421 -9.02 20.07 9.75
N VAL A 422 -7.84 20.68 9.91
CA VAL A 422 -6.74 20.12 10.70
C VAL A 422 -6.42 21.05 11.87
N LYS A 423 -6.58 20.52 13.08
CA LYS A 423 -6.37 21.31 14.32
C LYS A 423 -4.90 21.67 14.51
N THR A 424 -4.66 22.78 15.22
CA THR A 424 -3.32 23.29 15.52
C THR A 424 -2.39 22.25 16.15
N ALA A 425 -2.90 21.34 16.97
CA ALA A 425 -2.11 20.28 17.60
C ALA A 425 -1.61 19.24 16.61
N ASP A 426 -2.32 19.04 15.50
CA ASP A 426 -2.12 17.92 14.58
C ASP A 426 -1.37 18.34 13.31
N CYS A 427 -1.46 19.60 12.91
CA CYS A 427 -1.02 20.07 11.61
C CYS A 427 0.51 20.01 11.38
N ARG A 428 1.33 20.01 12.44
CA ARG A 428 2.79 19.87 12.29
C ARG A 428 3.25 18.45 11.94
N GLY A 429 2.45 17.45 12.29
CA GLY A 429 2.74 16.04 12.03
C GLY A 429 1.89 15.42 10.92
N ASN A 430 0.70 15.98 10.67
CA ASN A 430 -0.32 15.43 9.79
C ASN A 430 -0.62 16.28 8.54
N GLY A 431 0.16 17.36 8.31
CA GLY A 431 -0.12 18.29 7.21
C GLY A 431 -1.37 19.13 7.45
N TYR A 432 -1.78 19.87 6.43
CA TYR A 432 -3.00 20.69 6.43
C TYR A 432 -3.61 20.73 5.02
N VAL A 433 -4.89 21.10 4.94
CA VAL A 433 -5.61 21.21 3.67
C VAL A 433 -5.46 22.65 3.15
N THR A 434 -4.93 22.81 1.93
CA THR A 434 -4.77 24.14 1.28
C THR A 434 -6.00 24.55 0.50
N GLY A 435 -6.72 23.57 -0.05
CA GLY A 435 -7.95 23.73 -0.80
C GLY A 435 -8.56 22.39 -1.13
N PHE A 436 -9.73 22.39 -1.73
CA PHE A 436 -10.36 21.19 -2.27
C PHE A 436 -11.52 21.52 -3.21
N PHE A 437 -11.72 20.66 -4.19
CA PHE A 437 -12.94 20.57 -4.98
C PHE A 437 -13.90 19.55 -4.34
N TYR A 438 -15.19 19.91 -4.26
CA TYR A 438 -16.23 19.02 -3.73
C TYR A 438 -17.26 18.70 -4.80
N GLY A 439 -17.11 17.57 -5.48
CA GLY A 439 -17.92 17.17 -6.63
C GLY A 439 -19.44 17.22 -6.41
N THR A 440 -19.92 17.11 -5.16
CA THR A 440 -21.35 17.25 -4.82
C THR A 440 -21.91 18.62 -5.18
N ASP A 441 -21.07 19.66 -5.26
CA ASP A 441 -21.53 21.01 -5.62
C ASP A 441 -22.03 21.08 -7.08
N LEU A 442 -21.66 20.14 -7.90
CA LEU A 442 -22.17 20.00 -9.27
C LEU A 442 -23.55 19.31 -9.37
N LEU A 443 -24.12 18.87 -8.25
CA LEU A 443 -25.44 18.23 -8.22
C LEU A 443 -26.54 19.26 -7.97
N THR A 444 -27.34 19.56 -8.96
CA THR A 444 -28.41 20.57 -8.89
C THR A 444 -29.55 20.17 -7.97
N GLN A 445 -29.81 18.85 -7.83
CA GLN A 445 -30.90 18.29 -7.01
C GLN A 445 -30.48 17.98 -5.57
N ASN A 446 -29.19 18.08 -5.24
CA ASN A 446 -28.70 17.78 -3.90
C ASN A 446 -28.85 19.01 -2.98
N SER A 447 -29.51 18.84 -1.85
CA SER A 447 -29.72 19.91 -0.88
C SER A 447 -28.42 20.35 -0.17
N GLY A 448 -27.38 19.53 -0.19
CA GLY A 448 -26.04 19.83 0.34
C GLY A 448 -25.14 20.60 -0.63
N SER A 449 -25.54 20.68 -1.92
CA SER A 449 -24.80 21.32 -2.99
C SER A 449 -24.88 22.84 -2.95
N ASN A 450 -23.81 23.51 -3.38
CA ASN A 450 -23.80 24.96 -3.69
C ASN A 450 -24.29 25.28 -5.10
N LYS A 451 -24.56 24.25 -5.90
CA LYS A 451 -25.14 24.33 -7.26
C LYS A 451 -24.34 25.22 -8.18
N GLY A 452 -23.10 24.86 -8.42
CA GLY A 452 -22.16 25.58 -9.26
C GLY A 452 -20.75 25.06 -9.12
N GLU A 453 -19.88 25.54 -9.96
CA GLU A 453 -18.47 25.24 -10.00
C GLU A 453 -17.77 25.94 -8.81
N VAL A 454 -17.55 25.19 -7.73
CA VAL A 454 -16.98 25.73 -6.48
C VAL A 454 -15.75 24.91 -6.08
N PHE A 455 -14.67 25.60 -5.77
CA PHE A 455 -13.63 25.03 -4.95
C PHE A 455 -13.29 25.93 -3.75
N TYR A 456 -12.72 25.33 -2.73
CA TYR A 456 -12.54 25.94 -1.42
C TYR A 456 -11.06 26.14 -1.16
N SER A 457 -10.73 27.21 -0.46
CA SER A 457 -9.35 27.54 -0.14
C SER A 457 -9.22 28.02 1.30
N PHE A 458 -8.09 27.70 1.91
CA PHE A 458 -7.71 28.20 3.21
C PHE A 458 -7.39 29.72 3.13
N ILE A 459 -7.33 30.34 4.30
CA ILE A 459 -6.96 31.77 4.44
C ILE A 459 -5.62 31.91 5.15
N PRO A 460 -4.91 33.04 4.97
CA PRO A 460 -3.81 33.41 5.85
C PRO A 460 -4.25 33.46 7.31
N ASP A 461 -3.51 32.78 8.17
CA ASP A 461 -3.70 32.72 9.62
C ASP A 461 -2.34 32.83 10.32
N SER A 462 -1.75 34.00 10.32
CA SER A 462 -0.38 34.20 10.81
C SER A 462 -0.18 33.90 12.28
N THR A 463 -1.24 33.89 13.05
CA THR A 463 -1.23 33.62 14.51
C THR A 463 -1.66 32.20 14.85
N GLY A 464 -2.19 31.43 13.88
CA GLY A 464 -2.62 30.05 14.11
C GLY A 464 -3.89 29.95 14.93
N VAL A 465 -4.88 30.81 14.65
CA VAL A 465 -6.18 30.81 15.35
C VAL A 465 -7.00 29.58 14.98
N TYR A 466 -6.96 29.19 13.72
CA TYR A 466 -7.78 28.10 13.16
C TYR A 466 -7.02 26.79 13.00
N SER A 467 -5.70 26.89 12.70
CA SER A 467 -4.82 25.74 12.45
C SER A 467 -3.37 26.11 12.81
N CYS A 468 -2.35 25.54 12.14
CA CYS A 468 -0.98 26.06 12.22
C CYS A 468 -0.92 27.51 11.69
N PRO A 469 0.08 28.29 12.13
CA PRO A 469 0.32 29.60 11.56
C PRO A 469 0.63 29.54 10.06
N HIS A 470 -0.16 30.24 9.26
CA HIS A 470 0.03 30.40 7.82
C HIS A 470 0.20 31.89 7.49
N LYS A 471 1.44 32.32 7.23
CA LYS A 471 1.72 33.71 6.86
C LYS A 471 1.17 34.04 5.49
N ALA A 472 0.68 35.26 5.33
CA ALA A 472 0.04 35.71 4.08
C ALA A 472 0.95 35.57 2.84
N ASP A 473 2.26 35.83 2.99
CA ASP A 473 3.23 35.67 1.89
C ASP A 473 3.44 34.19 1.51
N VAL A 474 3.39 33.27 2.45
CA VAL A 474 3.46 31.82 2.19
C VAL A 474 2.20 31.36 1.47
N VAL A 475 1.03 31.70 2.02
CA VAL A 475 -0.27 31.33 1.41
C VAL A 475 -0.36 31.88 -0.02
N MET A 476 0.07 33.13 -0.25
CA MET A 476 0.06 33.75 -1.57
C MET A 476 0.91 32.98 -2.61
N ARG A 477 2.00 32.37 -2.17
CA ARG A 477 2.83 31.52 -3.05
C ARG A 477 2.23 30.12 -3.29
N THR A 478 1.50 29.59 -2.35
CA THR A 478 0.88 28.25 -2.45
C THR A 478 -0.37 28.25 -3.35
N LEU A 479 -1.18 29.30 -3.27
CA LEU A 479 -2.50 29.35 -3.90
C LEU A 479 -2.53 29.11 -5.42
N PRO A 480 -1.58 29.61 -6.24
CA PRO A 480 -1.61 29.32 -7.68
C PRO A 480 -1.56 27.82 -7.99
N GLY A 481 -0.72 27.06 -7.28
CA GLY A 481 -0.69 25.60 -7.40
C GLY A 481 -2.00 24.98 -6.98
N THR A 482 -2.53 25.34 -5.80
CA THR A 482 -3.83 24.86 -5.32
C THR A 482 -4.95 25.15 -6.34
N PHE A 483 -4.99 26.33 -6.91
CA PHE A 483 -6.04 26.71 -7.86
C PHE A 483 -6.06 25.86 -9.12
N ILE A 484 -4.92 25.62 -9.73
CA ILE A 484 -4.85 24.80 -10.95
C ILE A 484 -5.05 23.30 -10.64
N HIS A 485 -4.65 22.85 -9.46
CA HIS A 485 -4.89 21.51 -8.95
C HIS A 485 -6.38 21.22 -8.81
N GLU A 486 -7.10 22.07 -8.08
CA GLU A 486 -8.54 21.90 -7.84
C GLU A 486 -9.35 22.10 -9.13
N LEU A 487 -8.91 22.98 -10.01
CA LEU A 487 -9.52 23.15 -11.33
C LEU A 487 -9.38 21.87 -12.17
N GLN A 488 -8.24 21.18 -12.10
CA GLN A 488 -8.05 19.92 -12.83
C GLN A 488 -9.01 18.85 -12.34
N HIS A 489 -9.23 18.69 -11.03
CA HIS A 489 -10.23 17.78 -10.50
C HIS A 489 -11.64 18.10 -11.02
N MET A 490 -12.01 19.35 -11.03
CA MET A 490 -13.30 19.82 -11.57
C MET A 490 -13.44 19.48 -13.05
N ILE A 491 -12.40 19.75 -13.86
CA ILE A 491 -12.36 19.39 -15.28
C ILE A 491 -12.47 17.88 -15.45
N SER A 492 -11.71 17.09 -14.70
CA SER A 492 -11.75 15.63 -14.76
C SER A 492 -13.17 15.10 -14.50
N PHE A 493 -13.81 15.58 -13.44
CA PHE A 493 -15.19 15.15 -13.13
C PHE A 493 -16.17 15.53 -14.26
N ASN A 494 -16.07 16.75 -14.80
CA ASN A 494 -16.88 17.14 -15.95
C ASN A 494 -16.61 16.25 -17.16
N GLN A 495 -15.36 16.11 -17.57
CA GLN A 495 -15.01 15.42 -18.81
C GLN A 495 -15.33 13.93 -18.76
N HIS A 496 -15.17 13.27 -17.62
CA HIS A 496 -15.45 11.84 -17.48
C HIS A 496 -16.91 11.56 -17.17
N VAL A 497 -17.47 12.25 -16.16
CA VAL A 497 -18.78 11.90 -15.61
C VAL A 497 -19.92 12.65 -16.31
N LEU A 498 -19.84 13.99 -16.36
CA LEU A 498 -20.96 14.79 -16.83
C LEU A 498 -21.06 14.78 -18.38
N ALA A 499 -19.95 15.01 -19.06
CA ALA A 499 -19.94 15.16 -20.52
C ALA A 499 -19.97 13.81 -21.25
N ARG A 500 -19.26 12.80 -20.75
CA ARG A 500 -19.14 11.49 -21.42
C ARG A 500 -19.98 10.37 -20.77
N GLY A 501 -20.58 10.61 -19.62
CA GLY A 501 -21.40 9.62 -18.91
C GLY A 501 -20.59 8.41 -18.39
N GLY A 502 -19.26 8.54 -18.29
CA GLY A 502 -18.35 7.52 -17.81
C GLY A 502 -18.25 7.49 -16.28
N ASP A 503 -17.29 6.70 -15.78
CA ASP A 503 -16.95 6.68 -14.36
C ASP A 503 -15.87 7.72 -14.05
N VAL A 504 -15.72 8.06 -12.77
CA VAL A 504 -14.62 8.90 -12.28
C VAL A 504 -13.28 8.20 -12.52
N GLU A 505 -12.25 8.98 -12.69
CA GLU A 505 -10.89 8.44 -12.81
C GLU A 505 -10.46 7.69 -11.55
N ALA A 506 -9.53 6.73 -11.71
CA ALA A 506 -8.85 6.14 -10.58
C ALA A 506 -8.13 7.23 -9.77
N THR A 507 -8.17 7.14 -8.44
CA THR A 507 -7.61 8.19 -7.55
C THR A 507 -6.17 8.54 -7.90
N TRP A 508 -5.30 7.57 -8.14
CA TRP A 508 -3.89 7.81 -8.48
C TRP A 508 -3.70 8.59 -9.79
N LEU A 509 -4.59 8.36 -10.77
CA LEU A 509 -4.55 9.08 -12.05
C LEU A 509 -5.10 10.49 -11.88
N ASN A 510 -6.20 10.64 -11.19
CA ASN A 510 -6.84 11.93 -10.89
C ASN A 510 -5.85 12.86 -10.17
N GLU A 511 -5.23 12.40 -9.07
CA GLU A 511 -4.20 13.15 -8.35
C GLU A 511 -2.95 13.41 -9.21
N GLY A 512 -2.51 12.40 -9.97
CA GLY A 512 -1.37 12.54 -10.87
C GLY A 512 -1.58 13.61 -11.94
N LEU A 513 -2.79 13.72 -12.50
CA LEU A 513 -3.13 14.75 -13.48
C LEU A 513 -3.21 16.14 -12.84
N SER A 514 -3.67 16.24 -11.59
CA SER A 514 -3.68 17.51 -10.85
C SER A 514 -2.25 18.00 -10.58
N HIS A 515 -1.32 17.12 -10.21
CA HIS A 515 0.09 17.48 -10.11
C HIS A 515 0.74 17.85 -11.45
N ILE A 516 0.32 17.20 -12.56
CA ILE A 516 0.73 17.62 -13.89
C ILE A 516 0.20 19.02 -14.22
N ALA A 517 -1.01 19.37 -13.79
CA ALA A 517 -1.55 20.72 -13.96
C ALA A 517 -0.72 21.76 -13.22
N GLU A 518 -0.30 21.48 -11.98
CA GLU A 518 0.62 22.33 -11.22
C GLU A 518 1.94 22.54 -11.98
N GLU A 519 2.52 21.47 -12.51
CA GLU A 519 3.78 21.55 -13.28
C GLU A 519 3.63 22.35 -14.56
N LEU A 520 2.52 22.17 -15.31
CA LEU A 520 2.24 22.95 -16.51
C LEU A 520 2.08 24.45 -16.21
N GLY A 521 1.39 24.77 -15.11
CA GLY A 521 1.28 26.16 -14.63
C GLY A 521 2.63 26.78 -14.28
N SER A 522 3.49 25.99 -13.62
CA SER A 522 4.85 26.35 -13.27
C SER A 522 5.72 26.61 -14.50
N LEU A 523 5.71 25.71 -15.47
CA LEU A 523 6.45 25.84 -16.74
C LEU A 523 6.02 27.08 -17.54
N LEU A 524 4.71 27.37 -17.59
CA LEU A 524 4.23 28.60 -18.22
C LEU A 524 4.84 29.84 -17.55
N TYR A 525 4.86 29.84 -16.21
CA TYR A 525 5.38 30.97 -15.45
C TYR A 525 6.89 31.15 -15.68
N GLU A 526 7.68 30.09 -15.66
CA GLU A 526 9.11 30.13 -15.98
C GLU A 526 9.40 30.62 -17.40
N THR A 527 8.58 30.19 -18.35
CA THR A 527 8.70 30.63 -19.75
C THR A 527 8.43 32.15 -19.89
N ARG A 528 7.44 32.64 -19.13
CA ARG A 528 7.02 34.05 -19.18
C ARG A 528 7.93 34.97 -18.36
N TYR A 529 8.48 34.45 -17.27
CA TYR A 529 9.34 35.17 -16.34
C TYR A 529 10.62 34.39 -16.07
N PRO A 530 11.53 34.27 -17.06
CA PRO A 530 12.72 33.45 -16.89
C PRO A 530 13.58 33.97 -15.72
N PRO A 531 14.04 33.07 -14.85
CA PRO A 531 14.85 33.46 -13.70
C PRO A 531 16.19 34.06 -14.18
N PRO A 532 16.75 35.01 -13.45
CA PRO A 532 18.12 35.46 -13.70
C PRO A 532 19.04 34.26 -13.52
N SER A 533 19.74 33.90 -14.59
CA SER A 533 20.70 32.81 -14.81
C SER A 533 20.90 31.85 -13.63
N GLY A 534 20.39 30.62 -13.73
CA GLY A 534 20.81 29.48 -12.97
C GLY A 534 19.99 29.08 -11.74
N ARG A 535 18.82 29.68 -11.50
CA ARG A 535 17.89 29.23 -10.46
C ARG A 535 16.51 29.00 -11.08
N SER A 536 15.99 27.78 -10.92
CA SER A 536 14.59 27.51 -11.24
C SER A 536 13.68 28.33 -10.33
N THR A 537 12.68 29.01 -10.91
CA THR A 537 11.64 29.73 -10.17
C THR A 537 10.51 28.82 -9.72
N THR A 538 10.45 27.57 -10.22
CA THR A 538 9.45 26.57 -9.86
C THR A 538 9.35 26.39 -8.35
N THR A 539 10.48 26.32 -7.65
CA THR A 539 10.54 26.21 -6.19
C THR A 539 10.10 27.47 -5.43
N GLN A 540 9.93 28.63 -6.10
CA GLN A 540 9.54 29.88 -5.43
C GLN A 540 8.06 30.23 -5.61
N LEU A 541 7.43 29.79 -6.68
CA LEU A 541 6.05 30.15 -7.03
C LEU A 541 5.07 28.99 -6.85
N PHE A 542 5.55 27.79 -7.06
CA PHE A 542 4.84 26.55 -6.80
C PHE A 542 5.75 25.70 -5.90
N PRO A 543 5.79 25.96 -4.58
CA PRO A 543 6.55 25.11 -3.69
C PRO A 543 6.01 23.69 -3.85
N ASP A 544 6.93 22.78 -4.15
CA ASP A 544 6.65 21.35 -4.27
C ASP A 544 5.86 20.90 -3.02
N SER A 545 4.62 20.51 -3.21
CA SER A 545 3.75 20.02 -2.16
C SER A 545 4.27 18.74 -1.49
N SER A 546 5.29 18.10 -2.08
CA SER A 546 5.97 16.92 -1.52
C SER A 546 6.92 17.24 -0.36
N ASN A 547 7.24 18.52 -0.11
CA ASN A 547 8.17 18.96 0.93
C ASN A 547 7.51 19.86 2.01
N GLY A 548 6.18 19.86 2.11
CA GLY A 548 5.43 20.56 3.14
C GLY A 548 5.19 19.73 4.39
#